data_df4b926c2affcd520cfd99e563f35ba6
#
_entry.id   df4b926c2affcd520cfd99e563f35ba6
#
_cell.length_a   1.000
_cell.length_b   1.000
_cell.length_c   1.000
_cell.angle_alpha   90.00
_cell.angle_beta   90.00
_cell.angle_gamma   90.00
#
_symmetry.space_group_name_H-M   'P 1'
#
loop_
_entity.id
_entity.type
_entity.pdbx_description
1 polymer ?
#
loop_
_entity_poly.entity_id
_entity_poly.type
_entity_poly.pdbx_seq_one_letter_code
_entity_poly.pdbx_strand_id
1 'polypeptide(L)'
;FCVTGFDLDPAAACAAEAAGRGRGGAGRLTATADPRSLPRAQTWLICVPTPLDAVGRPDLSLVAAALATCRAGLAPGALVCLVSTCQPGATNGMCRRALEDDGLLVGRDVFLAVSPERENPGGPTPGPRHTPRLLGAPDPVSLARARAFWERITDHVVPVATPEIAECAKL
;
A
#
# COMPACT_ATOMS: atom_id res chain seq x y z
N PHE A 1 -11.73 -0.74 -11.22
CA PHE A 1 -11.36 0.24 -10.18
C PHE A 1 -11.26 1.64 -10.76
N CYS A 2 -11.62 2.68 -9.95
CA CYS A 2 -11.17 4.05 -10.17
C CYS A 2 -9.96 4.24 -9.27
N VAL A 3 -8.85 4.68 -9.83
CA VAL A 3 -7.58 4.82 -9.11
C VAL A 3 -7.10 6.26 -9.22
N THR A 4 -6.71 6.84 -8.09
CA THR A 4 -6.00 8.13 -8.07
C THR A 4 -4.59 7.88 -7.55
N GLY A 5 -3.59 8.11 -8.39
CA GLY A 5 -2.18 8.10 -8.00
C GLY A 5 -1.80 9.43 -7.34
N PHE A 6 -0.98 9.36 -6.30
CA PHE A 6 -0.38 10.52 -5.67
C PHE A 6 1.14 10.36 -5.63
N ASP A 7 1.84 11.37 -6.10
CA ASP A 7 3.29 11.46 -5.98
C ASP A 7 3.67 12.91 -5.66
N LEU A 8 4.70 13.11 -4.84
CA LEU A 8 5.22 14.45 -4.52
C LEU A 8 5.88 15.11 -5.74
N ASP A 9 6.35 14.32 -6.70
CA ASP A 9 6.89 14.82 -7.98
C ASP A 9 5.74 14.98 -9.00
N PRO A 10 5.43 16.22 -9.42
CA PRO A 10 4.42 16.48 -10.45
C PRO A 10 4.72 15.77 -11.78
N ALA A 11 6.00 15.59 -12.12
CA ALA A 11 6.38 14.90 -13.35
C ALA A 11 6.06 13.41 -13.27
N ALA A 12 6.30 12.75 -12.12
CA ALA A 12 5.92 11.38 -11.89
C ALA A 12 4.40 11.19 -11.93
N ALA A 13 3.63 12.09 -11.30
CA ALA A 13 2.17 12.07 -11.35
C ALA A 13 1.65 12.18 -12.79
N CYS A 14 2.18 13.13 -13.58
CA CYS A 14 1.81 13.31 -14.98
C CYS A 14 2.14 12.07 -15.83
N ALA A 15 3.32 11.48 -15.64
CA ALA A 15 3.74 10.28 -16.35
C ALA A 15 2.83 9.07 -16.02
N ALA A 16 2.45 8.91 -14.75
CA ALA A 16 1.54 7.84 -14.32
C ALA A 16 0.16 7.98 -14.97
N GLU A 17 -0.39 9.19 -15.02
CA GLU A 17 -1.68 9.45 -15.68
C GLU A 17 -1.62 9.17 -17.19
N ALA A 18 -0.54 9.60 -17.85
CA ALA A 18 -0.33 9.35 -19.29
C ALA A 18 -0.23 7.84 -19.59
N ALA A 19 0.51 7.08 -18.76
CA ALA A 19 0.61 5.64 -18.89
C ALA A 19 -0.72 4.91 -18.67
N GLY A 20 -1.59 5.44 -17.79
CA GLY A 20 -2.93 4.91 -17.55
C GLY A 20 -3.89 5.09 -18.74
N ARG A 21 -3.75 6.18 -19.50
CA ARG A 21 -4.61 6.46 -20.68
C ARG A 21 -4.39 5.49 -21.84
N GLY A 22 -3.19 4.90 -21.94
CA GLY A 22 -2.83 3.98 -23.02
C GLY A 22 -3.29 2.52 -22.80
N ARG A 23 -3.76 2.18 -21.62
CA ARG A 23 -4.22 0.83 -21.27
C ARG A 23 -5.74 0.77 -21.35
N GLY A 24 -6.28 0.36 -22.47
CA GLY A 24 -7.72 0.28 -22.78
C GLY A 24 -8.52 -0.67 -21.87
N GLY A 25 -8.50 -0.43 -20.57
CA GLY A 25 -9.28 -1.15 -19.57
C GLY A 25 -10.45 -0.31 -19.05
N ALA A 26 -11.47 -0.95 -18.48
CA ALA A 26 -12.65 -0.29 -17.88
C ALA A 26 -12.34 0.53 -16.60
N GLY A 27 -11.07 0.66 -16.21
CA GLY A 27 -10.60 1.43 -15.06
C GLY A 27 -10.16 2.84 -15.45
N ARG A 28 -10.43 3.81 -14.58
CA ARG A 28 -9.95 5.18 -14.71
C ARG A 28 -8.76 5.39 -13.78
N LEU A 29 -7.62 5.80 -14.34
CA LEU A 29 -6.48 6.28 -13.60
C LEU A 29 -6.36 7.79 -13.76
N THR A 30 -6.34 8.51 -12.66
CA THR A 30 -5.95 9.92 -12.55
C THR A 30 -4.75 10.03 -11.62
N ALA A 31 -3.97 11.10 -11.72
CA ALA A 31 -2.87 11.33 -10.81
C ALA A 31 -2.75 12.80 -10.41
N THR A 32 -2.18 13.06 -9.24
CA THR A 32 -2.02 14.41 -8.70
C THR A 32 -0.77 14.50 -7.84
N ALA A 33 -0.19 15.71 -7.76
CA ALA A 33 0.85 16.05 -6.79
C ALA A 33 0.31 16.94 -5.63
N ASP A 34 -0.97 17.27 -5.65
CA ASP A 34 -1.61 18.01 -4.55
C ASP A 34 -2.39 17.04 -3.64
N PRO A 35 -1.94 16.81 -2.39
CA PRO A 35 -2.62 15.91 -1.46
C PRO A 35 -4.04 16.37 -1.12
N ARG A 36 -4.35 17.66 -1.23
CA ARG A 36 -5.69 18.21 -0.96
C ARG A 36 -6.72 17.83 -2.03
N SER A 37 -6.26 17.44 -3.21
CA SER A 37 -7.12 16.99 -4.32
C SER A 37 -7.43 15.49 -4.26
N LEU A 38 -6.88 14.76 -3.29
CA LEU A 38 -7.13 13.33 -3.14
C LEU A 38 -8.58 13.09 -2.70
N PRO A 39 -9.31 12.20 -3.40
CA PRO A 39 -10.66 11.83 -2.98
C PRO A 39 -10.64 10.97 -1.72
N ARG A 40 -11.75 10.93 -1.01
CA ARG A 40 -11.95 9.88 0.00
C ARG A 40 -11.94 8.51 -0.67
N ALA A 41 -11.11 7.60 -0.16
CA ALA A 41 -10.92 6.30 -0.77
C ALA A 41 -11.17 5.16 0.22
N GLN A 42 -11.70 4.06 -0.33
CA GLN A 42 -11.94 2.81 0.40
C GLN A 42 -10.67 1.96 0.55
N THR A 43 -9.67 2.19 -0.31
CA THR A 43 -8.41 1.45 -0.27
C THR A 43 -7.25 2.39 -0.59
N TRP A 44 -6.24 2.33 0.26
CA TRP A 44 -5.00 3.07 0.14
C TRP A 44 -3.83 2.10 0.02
N LEU A 45 -3.03 2.26 -1.03
CA LEU A 45 -1.80 1.49 -1.23
C LEU A 45 -0.61 2.43 -1.01
N ILE A 46 0.24 2.11 -0.04
CA ILE A 46 1.45 2.88 0.26
C ILE A 46 2.62 2.23 -0.45
N CYS A 47 3.17 2.93 -1.46
CA CYS A 47 4.22 2.44 -2.36
C CYS A 47 5.44 3.39 -2.36
N VAL A 48 5.69 4.08 -1.27
CA VAL A 48 6.78 5.05 -1.15
C VAL A 48 8.14 4.37 -0.96
N PRO A 49 9.25 5.02 -1.35
CA PRO A 49 10.60 4.53 -1.06
C PRO A 49 10.86 4.38 0.45
N THR A 50 11.71 3.41 0.81
CA THR A 50 12.15 3.15 2.18
C THR A 50 13.68 3.06 2.19
N PRO A 51 14.39 4.19 2.06
CA PRO A 51 15.85 4.20 2.01
C PRO A 51 16.47 3.82 3.35
N LEU A 52 17.77 3.60 3.36
CA LEU A 52 18.56 3.55 4.59
C LEU A 52 19.01 4.95 4.99
N ASP A 53 19.05 5.21 6.28
CA ASP A 53 19.64 6.44 6.84
C ASP A 53 21.19 6.42 6.74
N ALA A 54 21.82 7.50 7.18
CA ALA A 54 23.28 7.66 7.13
C ALA A 54 24.06 6.62 7.94
N VAL A 55 23.40 5.88 8.84
CA VAL A 55 24.01 4.83 9.67
C VAL A 55 23.51 3.43 9.30
N GLY A 56 22.86 3.30 8.13
CA GLY A 56 22.41 2.03 7.58
C GLY A 56 21.13 1.46 8.21
N ARG A 57 20.31 2.29 8.88
CA ARG A 57 19.02 1.89 9.43
C ARG A 57 17.89 2.24 8.47
N PRO A 58 16.80 1.45 8.41
CA PRO A 58 15.64 1.79 7.60
C PRO A 58 15.02 3.13 7.99
N ASP A 59 14.88 4.03 7.02
CA ASP A 59 14.16 5.31 7.20
C ASP A 59 12.70 5.14 6.74
N LEU A 60 11.78 5.17 7.70
CA LEU A 60 10.34 5.07 7.47
C LEU A 60 9.63 6.43 7.46
N SER A 61 10.36 7.54 7.41
CA SER A 61 9.78 8.89 7.42
C SER A 61 8.80 9.12 6.28
N LEU A 62 9.11 8.61 5.08
CA LEU A 62 8.21 8.69 3.92
C LEU A 62 6.95 7.84 4.10
N VAL A 63 7.05 6.69 4.76
CA VAL A 63 5.88 5.87 5.10
C VAL A 63 4.99 6.60 6.11
N ALA A 64 5.58 7.23 7.13
CA ALA A 64 4.84 8.03 8.10
C ALA A 64 4.13 9.23 7.45
N ALA A 65 4.80 9.95 6.53
CA ALA A 65 4.20 11.03 5.77
C ALA A 65 3.04 10.57 4.86
N ALA A 66 3.21 9.42 4.20
CA ALA A 66 2.15 8.82 3.39
C ALA A 66 0.94 8.42 4.24
N LEU A 67 1.16 7.84 5.43
CA LEU A 67 0.08 7.52 6.37
C LEU A 67 -0.68 8.77 6.84
N ALA A 68 0.03 9.86 7.14
CA ALA A 68 -0.60 11.13 7.50
C ALA A 68 -1.48 11.67 6.35
N THR A 69 -1.01 11.55 5.10
CA THR A 69 -1.78 11.92 3.91
C THR A 69 -3.01 11.01 3.75
N CYS A 70 -2.87 9.71 3.90
CA CYS A 70 -3.98 8.74 3.83
C CYS A 70 -5.08 9.07 4.85
N ARG A 71 -4.71 9.38 6.10
CA ARG A 71 -5.65 9.64 7.18
C ARG A 71 -6.66 10.73 6.85
N ALA A 72 -6.24 11.80 6.18
CA ALA A 72 -7.14 12.89 5.76
C ALA A 72 -8.22 12.44 4.76
N GLY A 73 -7.96 11.38 3.99
CA GLY A 73 -8.85 10.86 2.94
C GLY A 73 -9.47 9.50 3.24
N LEU A 74 -9.33 8.94 4.46
CA LEU A 74 -9.94 7.65 4.79
C LEU A 74 -11.46 7.71 4.70
N ALA A 75 -12.06 6.79 3.95
CA ALA A 75 -13.49 6.50 4.06
C ALA A 75 -13.74 5.58 5.28
N PRO A 76 -14.94 5.60 5.88
CA PRO A 76 -15.28 4.65 6.94
C PRO A 76 -15.04 3.19 6.50
N GLY A 77 -14.31 2.43 7.30
CA GLY A 77 -13.95 1.05 6.98
C GLY A 77 -12.93 0.89 5.85
N ALA A 78 -12.11 1.92 5.59
CA ALA A 78 -11.07 1.86 4.57
C ALA A 78 -9.99 0.83 4.90
N LEU A 79 -9.40 0.26 3.87
CA LEU A 79 -8.21 -0.56 3.94
C LEU A 79 -6.96 0.29 3.62
N VAL A 80 -5.98 0.24 4.49
CA VAL A 80 -4.62 0.75 4.24
C VAL A 80 -3.70 -0.45 4.06
N CYS A 81 -3.04 -0.55 2.93
CA CYS A 81 -2.12 -1.64 2.63
C CYS A 81 -0.71 -1.11 2.36
N LEU A 82 0.25 -1.52 3.18
CA LEU A 82 1.65 -1.22 2.97
C LEU A 82 2.20 -2.15 1.89
N VAL A 83 2.66 -1.57 0.79
CA VAL A 83 3.27 -2.28 -0.35
C VAL A 83 4.78 -2.06 -0.38
N SER A 84 5.24 -0.96 0.20
CA SER A 84 6.66 -0.65 0.38
C SER A 84 7.38 -1.76 1.14
N THR A 85 8.65 -1.98 0.81
CA THR A 85 9.54 -2.88 1.57
C THR A 85 9.87 -2.24 2.91
N CYS A 86 9.53 -2.90 4.01
CA CYS A 86 9.79 -2.39 5.35
C CYS A 86 10.43 -3.45 6.23
N GLN A 87 11.07 -3.02 7.29
CA GLN A 87 11.58 -3.93 8.33
C GLN A 87 10.45 -4.66 9.04
N PRO A 88 10.68 -5.88 9.54
CA PRO A 88 9.70 -6.61 10.34
C PRO A 88 9.21 -5.80 11.54
N GLY A 89 7.89 -5.78 11.73
CA GLY A 89 7.21 -5.03 12.78
C GLY A 89 6.80 -3.59 12.38
N ALA A 90 7.12 -3.13 11.18
CA ALA A 90 6.71 -1.80 10.72
C ALA A 90 5.17 -1.66 10.68
N THR A 91 4.48 -2.67 10.17
CA THR A 91 3.01 -2.69 10.08
C THR A 91 2.36 -2.68 11.46
N ASN A 92 2.68 -3.65 12.34
CA ASN A 92 2.13 -3.73 13.69
C ASN A 92 2.59 -2.61 14.62
N GLY A 93 3.79 -2.09 14.40
CA GLY A 93 4.38 -1.02 15.19
C GLY A 93 3.94 0.36 14.72
N MET A 94 4.70 0.94 13.82
CA MET A 94 4.57 2.34 13.42
C MET A 94 3.28 2.60 12.64
N CYS A 95 2.92 1.73 11.65
CA CYS A 95 1.73 1.97 10.83
C CYS A 95 0.45 1.88 11.65
N ARG A 96 0.34 0.86 12.51
CA ARG A 96 -0.82 0.69 13.39
C ARG A 96 -0.96 1.88 14.33
N ARG A 97 0.10 2.28 15.03
CA ARG A 97 0.06 3.45 15.93
C ARG A 97 -0.35 4.72 15.18
N ALA A 98 0.24 4.98 14.03
CA ALA A 98 -0.08 6.16 13.24
C ALA A 98 -1.57 6.24 12.83
N LEU A 99 -2.25 5.10 12.64
CA LEU A 99 -3.68 5.06 12.36
C LEU A 99 -4.53 5.20 13.63
N GLU A 100 -4.05 4.68 14.77
CA GLU A 100 -4.79 4.66 16.05
C GLU A 100 -4.64 5.94 16.87
N ASP A 101 -3.61 6.76 16.62
CA ASP A 101 -3.32 7.99 17.38
C ASP A 101 -4.48 9.02 17.41
N ASP A 102 -5.40 8.97 16.43
CA ASP A 102 -6.60 9.83 16.40
C ASP A 102 -7.89 9.12 16.86
N GLY A 103 -7.73 8.00 17.57
CA GLY A 103 -8.86 7.26 18.13
C GLY A 103 -9.54 6.29 17.18
N LEU A 104 -9.00 6.07 15.96
CA LEU A 104 -9.42 4.95 15.12
C LEU A 104 -8.91 3.63 15.71
N LEU A 105 -9.67 2.55 15.55
CA LEU A 105 -9.24 1.21 15.94
C LEU A 105 -9.02 0.37 14.68
N VAL A 106 -7.78 -0.12 14.53
CA VAL A 106 -7.45 -1.09 13.47
C VAL A 106 -8.21 -2.40 13.72
N GLY A 107 -8.81 -2.93 12.66
CA GLY A 107 -9.68 -4.10 12.71
C GLY A 107 -11.16 -3.78 12.97
N ARG A 108 -11.50 -2.51 13.25
CA ARG A 108 -12.88 -2.04 13.47
C ARG A 108 -13.25 -0.85 12.58
N ASP A 109 -12.53 0.25 12.70
CA ASP A 109 -12.83 1.52 12.03
C ASP A 109 -12.01 1.69 10.75
N VAL A 110 -10.79 1.12 10.73
CA VAL A 110 -9.85 1.07 9.62
C VAL A 110 -9.20 -0.31 9.58
N PHE A 111 -8.83 -0.78 8.40
CA PHE A 111 -8.19 -2.08 8.22
C PHE A 111 -6.78 -1.90 7.71
N LEU A 112 -5.83 -2.65 8.27
CA LEU A 112 -4.41 -2.54 7.97
C LEU A 112 -3.86 -3.87 7.46
N ALA A 113 -3.06 -3.83 6.40
CA ALA A 113 -2.37 -5.00 5.88
C ALA A 113 -1.02 -4.63 5.29
N VAL A 114 -0.19 -5.64 5.06
CA VAL A 114 1.05 -5.53 4.30
C VAL A 114 1.09 -6.58 3.21
N SER A 115 1.46 -6.15 2.00
CA SER A 115 1.67 -7.03 0.84
C SER A 115 2.84 -6.49 0.04
N PRO A 116 4.09 -6.86 0.39
CA PRO A 116 5.27 -6.31 -0.24
C PRO A 116 5.30 -6.60 -1.75
N GLU A 117 5.75 -5.64 -2.55
CA GLU A 117 5.88 -5.80 -3.99
C GLU A 117 6.91 -6.88 -4.34
N ARG A 118 6.60 -7.69 -5.35
CA ARG A 118 7.42 -8.83 -5.79
C ARG A 118 7.97 -8.67 -7.20
N GLU A 119 7.86 -7.49 -7.81
CA GLU A 119 8.45 -7.24 -9.12
C GLU A 119 9.99 -7.29 -9.06
N ASN A 120 10.57 -7.89 -10.10
CA ASN A 120 12.01 -7.90 -10.33
C ASN A 120 12.31 -7.00 -11.55
N PRO A 121 12.73 -5.75 -11.35
CA PRO A 121 13.01 -4.83 -12.43
C PRO A 121 14.06 -5.40 -13.39
N GLY A 122 13.72 -5.47 -14.69
CA GLY A 122 14.62 -5.97 -15.74
C GLY A 122 14.65 -7.50 -15.92
N GLY A 123 13.95 -8.25 -15.07
CA GLY A 123 13.80 -9.70 -15.25
C GLY A 123 12.53 -10.08 -16.02
N PRO A 124 12.46 -11.30 -16.56
CA PRO A 124 11.21 -11.84 -17.12
C PRO A 124 10.24 -12.05 -15.94
N THR A 125 9.27 -11.15 -15.79
CA THR A 125 8.22 -11.31 -14.78
C THR A 125 6.95 -11.85 -15.44
N PRO A 126 6.23 -12.78 -14.79
CA PRO A 126 4.96 -13.30 -15.30
C PRO A 126 3.84 -12.26 -15.32
N GLY A 127 4.14 -11.02 -14.98
CA GLY A 127 3.19 -9.93 -14.84
C GLY A 127 2.50 -9.92 -13.45
N PRO A 128 1.96 -8.78 -13.02
CA PRO A 128 1.45 -8.60 -11.66
C PRO A 128 0.27 -9.53 -11.33
N ARG A 129 -0.47 -9.99 -12.34
CA ARG A 129 -1.59 -10.91 -12.15
C ARG A 129 -1.16 -12.30 -11.73
N HIS A 130 -0.05 -12.78 -12.26
CA HIS A 130 0.44 -14.16 -12.05
C HIS A 130 1.54 -14.25 -10.98
N THR A 131 2.03 -13.12 -10.49
CA THR A 131 3.04 -13.09 -9.42
C THR A 131 2.36 -13.31 -8.08
N PRO A 132 2.71 -14.39 -7.32
CA PRO A 132 2.14 -14.62 -6.00
C PRO A 132 2.45 -13.45 -5.05
N ARG A 133 1.42 -13.00 -4.31
CA ARG A 133 1.56 -11.95 -3.31
C ARG A 133 1.38 -12.51 -1.91
N LEU A 134 2.39 -12.31 -1.07
CA LEU A 134 2.27 -12.55 0.35
C LEU A 134 1.38 -11.48 0.97
N LEU A 135 0.52 -11.88 1.90
CA LEU A 135 -0.40 -10.98 2.56
C LEU A 135 -0.41 -11.24 4.07
N GLY A 136 0.01 -10.24 4.85
CA GLY A 136 -0.04 -10.23 6.30
C GLY A 136 -0.96 -9.13 6.83
N ALA A 137 -1.59 -9.34 7.97
CA ALA A 137 -2.40 -8.33 8.64
C ALA A 137 -2.37 -8.50 10.16
N PRO A 138 -2.60 -7.42 10.95
CA PRO A 138 -2.61 -7.48 12.41
C PRO A 138 -3.75 -8.31 13.01
N ASP A 139 -4.84 -8.47 12.28
CA ASP A 139 -6.06 -9.12 12.74
C ASP A 139 -6.79 -9.83 11.59
N PRO A 140 -7.67 -10.81 11.90
CA PRO A 140 -8.35 -11.61 10.88
C PRO A 140 -9.30 -10.79 9.98
N VAL A 141 -9.89 -9.71 10.48
CA VAL A 141 -10.84 -8.90 9.70
C VAL A 141 -10.09 -8.06 8.66
N SER A 142 -8.98 -7.45 9.07
CA SER A 142 -8.05 -6.76 8.15
C SER A 142 -7.52 -7.74 7.09
N LEU A 143 -7.12 -8.95 7.48
CA LEU A 143 -6.66 -9.97 6.54
C LEU A 143 -7.73 -10.34 5.51
N ALA A 144 -8.95 -10.59 5.95
CA ALA A 144 -10.06 -10.95 5.07
C ALA A 144 -10.37 -9.83 4.06
N ARG A 145 -10.39 -8.56 4.51
CA ARG A 145 -10.62 -7.41 3.62
C ARG A 145 -9.50 -7.21 2.61
N ALA A 146 -8.25 -7.29 3.06
CA ALA A 146 -7.10 -7.16 2.18
C ALA A 146 -7.04 -8.30 1.16
N ARG A 147 -7.35 -9.53 1.58
CA ARG A 147 -7.44 -10.69 0.69
C ARG A 147 -8.50 -10.48 -0.40
N ALA A 148 -9.72 -10.08 -0.03
CA ALA A 148 -10.80 -9.80 -0.99
C ALA A 148 -10.45 -8.69 -2.00
N PHE A 149 -9.63 -7.72 -1.60
CA PHE A 149 -9.09 -6.70 -2.50
C PHE A 149 -8.06 -7.28 -3.47
N TRP A 150 -7.05 -8.00 -2.95
CA TRP A 150 -5.94 -8.51 -3.77
C TRP A 150 -6.36 -9.62 -4.73
N GLU A 151 -7.31 -10.49 -4.34
CA GLU A 151 -7.87 -11.56 -5.22
C GLU A 151 -8.57 -11.01 -6.48
N ARG A 152 -8.90 -9.71 -6.52
CA ARG A 152 -9.40 -9.04 -7.73
C ARG A 152 -8.30 -8.59 -8.68
N ILE A 153 -7.04 -8.60 -8.22
CA ILE A 153 -5.87 -8.06 -8.95
C ILE A 153 -4.92 -9.19 -9.35
N THR A 154 -4.71 -10.17 -8.46
CA THR A 154 -3.79 -11.29 -8.69
C THR A 154 -4.48 -12.63 -8.47
N ASP A 155 -4.03 -13.63 -9.22
CA ASP A 155 -4.59 -14.99 -9.14
C ASP A 155 -4.08 -15.77 -7.91
N HIS A 156 -2.99 -15.30 -7.29
CA HIS A 156 -2.31 -16.01 -6.19
C HIS A 156 -2.05 -15.09 -5.00
N VAL A 157 -2.98 -15.06 -4.04
CA VAL A 157 -2.79 -14.42 -2.73
C VAL A 157 -2.43 -15.49 -1.71
N VAL A 158 -1.31 -15.31 -1.01
CA VAL A 158 -0.79 -16.23 0.00
C VAL A 158 -0.86 -15.54 1.36
N PRO A 159 -1.92 -15.77 2.15
CA PRO A 159 -2.00 -15.25 3.51
C PRO A 159 -0.92 -15.87 4.39
N VAL A 160 -0.31 -15.05 5.24
CA VAL A 160 0.65 -15.48 6.26
C VAL A 160 0.15 -15.16 7.65
N ALA A 161 0.68 -15.86 8.66
CA ALA A 161 0.17 -15.80 10.03
C ALA A 161 0.30 -14.42 10.68
N THR A 162 1.34 -13.66 10.34
CA THR A 162 1.57 -12.31 10.88
C THR A 162 2.11 -11.36 9.81
N PRO A 163 1.96 -10.03 9.99
CA PRO A 163 2.58 -9.05 9.10
C PRO A 163 4.08 -9.22 8.96
N GLU A 164 4.77 -9.54 10.05
CA GLU A 164 6.22 -9.68 10.12
C GLU A 164 6.74 -10.76 9.17
N ILE A 165 5.98 -11.84 8.97
CA ILE A 165 6.34 -12.90 8.01
C ILE A 165 6.33 -12.35 6.58
N ALA A 166 5.31 -11.57 6.23
CA ALA A 166 5.23 -10.95 4.90
C ALA A 166 6.37 -9.94 4.69
N GLU A 167 6.69 -9.14 5.70
CA GLU A 167 7.78 -8.17 5.69
C GLU A 167 9.14 -8.85 5.53
N CYS A 168 9.44 -9.88 6.34
CA CYS A 168 10.68 -10.65 6.26
C CYS A 168 10.91 -11.30 4.89
N ALA A 169 9.86 -11.79 4.24
CA ALA A 169 9.99 -12.51 2.98
C ALA A 169 10.43 -11.62 1.79
N LYS A 170 10.48 -10.29 1.96
CA LYS A 170 10.95 -9.34 0.96
C LYS A 170 12.40 -8.92 1.19
N LEU A 171 12.91 -9.04 2.41
CA LEU A 171 14.29 -8.69 2.79
C LEU A 171 15.27 -9.78 2.37
#